data_985fecd39631b144aa955e6a3e5c30b3
#
_entry.id   985fecd39631b144aa955e6a3e5c30b3
#
_cell.length_a   1.000
_cell.length_b   1.000
_cell.length_c   1.000
_cell.angle_alpha   90.00
_cell.angle_beta   90.00
_cell.angle_gamma   90.00
#
_symmetry.space_group_name_H-M   'P 1'
#
loop_
_entity.id
_entity.type
_entity.pdbx_description
1 polymer ?
#
loop_
_entity_poly.entity_id
_entity_poly.type
_entity_poly.pdbx_seq_one_letter_code
_entity_poly.pdbx_strand_id
1 'polypeptide(L)'
;LPGTKSFDAIRNIMFQLAERKIVRPTGKKNGTYKVVTQVSPVPVFSIERERRPPFDLMFPRGFDTMMEMNFAEDVVIREGDLILISGMSNFGKTAVCLNFCGENIDKRPVLMGNEYTTLVDGNYVPTPRFMSRLDAMDWVEWVDVDSNDKFTLLPVREDYAEHIVKDKINIIDWINV
;
A
#
# COMPACT_ATOMS: atom_id res chain seq x y z
N LEU A 1 -6.22 35.83 -33.27
CA LEU A 1 -6.76 34.52 -32.85
C LEU A 1 -7.52 34.72 -31.55
N PRO A 2 -8.80 34.26 -31.38
CA PRO A 2 -9.60 34.53 -30.18
C PRO A 2 -9.15 33.75 -28.92
N GLY A 3 -8.06 33.02 -28.96
CA GLY A 3 -7.60 32.17 -27.85
C GLY A 3 -6.53 32.77 -26.91
N THR A 4 -5.86 33.81 -27.31
CA THR A 4 -4.69 34.37 -26.57
C THR A 4 -5.07 35.08 -25.28
N LYS A 5 -6.14 35.89 -25.29
CA LYS A 5 -6.58 36.64 -24.09
C LYS A 5 -7.09 35.71 -22.95
N SER A 6 -7.69 34.61 -23.30
CA SER A 6 -8.18 33.61 -22.33
C SER A 6 -7.01 32.84 -21.67
N PHE A 7 -5.96 32.53 -22.44
CA PHE A 7 -4.80 31.80 -21.92
C PHE A 7 -3.97 32.68 -20.97
N ASP A 8 -3.76 33.95 -21.30
CA ASP A 8 -3.05 34.89 -20.43
C ASP A 8 -3.82 35.16 -19.13
N ALA A 9 -5.13 35.23 -19.18
CA ALA A 9 -5.97 35.37 -17.99
C ALA A 9 -5.84 34.13 -17.04
N ILE A 10 -5.90 32.93 -17.60
CA ILE A 10 -5.71 31.69 -16.81
C ILE A 10 -4.31 31.67 -16.21
N ARG A 11 -3.27 31.98 -16.96
CA ARG A 11 -1.89 32.02 -16.49
C ARG A 11 -1.72 33.00 -15.32
N ASN A 12 -2.32 34.18 -15.42
CA ASN A 12 -2.26 35.20 -14.35
C ASN A 12 -2.99 34.74 -13.09
N ILE A 13 -4.15 34.07 -13.24
CA ILE A 13 -4.88 33.49 -12.09
C ILE A 13 -4.03 32.41 -11.42
N MET A 14 -3.43 31.50 -12.19
CA MET A 14 -2.58 30.45 -11.63
C MET A 14 -1.36 30.99 -10.92
N PHE A 15 -0.76 32.08 -11.44
CA PHE A 15 0.34 32.79 -10.79
C PHE A 15 -0.09 33.40 -9.44
N GLN A 16 -1.25 34.09 -9.40
CA GLN A 16 -1.80 34.64 -8.15
C GLN A 16 -2.13 33.54 -7.12
N LEU A 17 -2.67 32.42 -7.57
CA LEU A 17 -2.93 31.27 -6.70
C LEU A 17 -1.63 30.64 -6.14
N ALA A 18 -0.57 30.65 -6.94
CA ALA A 18 0.74 30.18 -6.50
C ALA A 18 1.38 31.15 -5.48
N GLU A 19 1.29 32.47 -5.68
CA GLU A 19 1.72 33.45 -4.68
C GLU A 19 0.98 33.32 -3.36
N ARG A 20 -0.32 33.05 -3.42
CA ARG A 20 -1.16 32.77 -2.24
C ARG A 20 -0.91 31.37 -1.65
N LYS A 21 0.00 30.57 -2.19
CA LYS A 21 0.31 29.20 -1.79
C LYS A 21 -0.90 28.24 -1.82
N ILE A 22 -1.91 28.54 -2.64
CA ILE A 22 -3.07 27.66 -2.86
C ILE A 22 -2.71 26.54 -3.83
N VAL A 23 -1.85 26.85 -4.81
CA VAL A 23 -1.29 25.87 -5.74
C VAL A 23 0.24 26.01 -5.80
N ARG A 24 0.91 24.95 -6.23
CA ARG A 24 2.35 24.99 -6.53
C ARG A 24 2.63 24.36 -7.90
N PRO A 25 3.60 24.85 -8.67
CA PRO A 25 4.01 24.19 -9.90
C PRO A 25 4.62 22.83 -9.58
N THR A 26 4.32 21.82 -10.41
CA THR A 26 4.82 20.45 -10.20
C THR A 26 6.27 20.26 -10.65
N GLY A 27 6.82 21.18 -11.45
CA GLY A 27 8.17 21.08 -12.01
C GLY A 27 8.34 20.07 -13.14
N LYS A 28 7.38 19.19 -13.37
CA LYS A 28 7.47 18.13 -14.40
C LYS A 28 7.07 18.59 -15.81
N LYS A 29 6.13 19.51 -15.92
CA LYS A 29 5.69 20.15 -17.19
C LYS A 29 5.29 21.57 -16.91
N ASN A 30 5.61 22.48 -17.87
CA ASN A 30 5.15 23.86 -17.79
C ASN A 30 3.60 23.92 -17.80
N GLY A 31 3.04 24.71 -16.90
CA GLY A 31 1.59 24.91 -16.77
C GLY A 31 0.86 23.85 -15.94
N THR A 32 1.58 22.90 -15.32
CA THR A 32 0.97 21.91 -14.41
C THR A 32 1.15 22.35 -12.97
N TYR A 33 0.05 22.43 -12.23
CA TYR A 33 0.02 22.85 -10.83
C TYR A 33 -0.67 21.79 -9.96
N LYS A 34 -0.23 21.68 -8.71
CA LYS A 34 -0.84 20.87 -7.67
C LYS A 34 -1.46 21.77 -6.61
N VAL A 35 -2.66 21.48 -6.16
CA VAL A 35 -3.28 22.17 -5.02
C VAL A 35 -2.45 21.91 -3.76
N VAL A 36 -2.18 22.96 -3.00
CA VAL A 36 -1.49 22.85 -1.71
C VAL A 36 -2.56 22.63 -0.64
N THR A 37 -2.57 21.45 -0.04
CA THR A 37 -3.39 21.20 1.14
C THR A 37 -2.79 21.98 2.30
N GLN A 38 -3.55 22.92 2.86
CA GLN A 38 -3.13 23.62 4.07
C GLN A 38 -3.26 22.67 5.25
N VAL A 39 -2.16 22.48 5.96
CA VAL A 39 -2.13 21.65 7.17
C VAL A 39 -1.99 22.58 8.36
N SER A 40 -2.94 22.52 9.27
CA SER A 40 -2.87 23.24 10.55
C SER A 40 -2.05 22.45 11.56
N PRO A 41 -1.24 23.11 12.40
CA PRO A 41 -0.55 22.45 13.51
C PRO A 41 -1.55 21.75 14.43
N VAL A 42 -1.25 20.51 14.77
CA VAL A 42 -2.07 19.74 15.74
C VAL A 42 -1.41 19.85 17.11
N PRO A 43 -2.14 20.25 18.16
CA PRO A 43 -1.61 20.30 19.51
C PRO A 43 -1.34 18.89 20.02
N VAL A 44 -0.05 18.58 20.23
CA VAL A 44 0.39 17.21 20.50
C VAL A 44 0.11 16.77 21.94
N PHE A 45 0.19 17.67 22.91
CA PHE A 45 0.08 17.35 24.33
C PHE A 45 -1.20 17.81 25.02
N SER A 46 -2.05 18.58 24.33
CA SER A 46 -3.28 19.15 24.88
C SER A 46 -4.54 18.34 24.60
N ILE A 47 -4.44 17.27 23.84
CA ILE A 47 -5.56 16.38 23.51
C ILE A 47 -5.39 15.10 24.33
N GLU A 48 -6.42 14.74 25.09
CA GLU A 48 -6.53 13.44 25.73
C GLU A 48 -6.52 12.35 24.65
N ARG A 49 -5.48 11.52 24.65
CA ARG A 49 -5.27 10.53 23.62
C ARG A 49 -5.81 9.20 24.09
N GLU A 50 -6.82 8.70 23.42
CA GLU A 50 -7.08 7.27 23.43
C GLU A 50 -5.83 6.55 22.89
N ARG A 51 -5.17 5.80 23.75
CA ARG A 51 -4.11 4.89 23.30
C ARG A 51 -4.77 3.77 22.54
N ARG A 52 -4.64 3.78 21.21
CA ARG A 52 -5.10 2.64 20.41
C ARG A 52 -4.39 1.39 20.90
N PRO A 53 -5.13 0.29 21.12
CA PRO A 53 -4.51 -0.96 21.52
C PRO A 53 -3.54 -1.44 20.44
N PRO A 54 -2.52 -2.24 20.79
CA PRO A 54 -1.70 -2.93 19.81
C PRO A 54 -2.59 -3.76 18.87
N PHE A 55 -2.23 -3.83 17.61
CA PHE A 55 -2.87 -4.74 16.68
C PHE A 55 -2.36 -6.14 16.98
N ASP A 56 -3.26 -7.08 17.14
CA ASP A 56 -2.93 -8.50 17.27
C ASP A 56 -2.60 -9.07 15.90
N LEU A 57 -1.34 -8.92 15.50
CA LEU A 57 -0.80 -9.40 14.23
C LEU A 57 0.25 -10.47 14.49
N MET A 58 0.17 -11.53 13.69
CA MET A 58 1.21 -12.54 13.65
C MET A 58 2.34 -12.09 12.71
N PHE A 59 3.57 -12.23 13.14
CA PHE A 59 4.74 -11.97 12.30
C PHE A 59 5.05 -13.16 11.40
N PRO A 60 5.81 -12.96 10.30
CA PRO A 60 6.24 -14.05 9.45
C PRO A 60 7.01 -15.12 10.23
N ARG A 61 6.85 -16.37 9.84
CA ARG A 61 7.62 -17.50 10.40
C ARG A 61 8.68 -18.01 9.43
N GLY A 62 9.70 -18.64 9.97
CA GLY A 62 10.72 -19.31 9.18
C GLY A 62 10.14 -20.58 8.53
N PHE A 63 10.40 -20.76 7.23
CA PHE A 63 9.91 -21.95 6.48
C PHE A 63 10.50 -23.26 6.99
N ASP A 64 11.71 -23.24 7.52
CA ASP A 64 12.44 -24.40 8.03
C ASP A 64 12.17 -24.67 9.51
N THR A 65 11.97 -23.63 10.29
CA THR A 65 11.78 -23.75 11.74
C THR A 65 10.32 -23.75 12.16
N MET A 66 9.43 -23.23 11.31
CA MET A 66 8.02 -22.94 11.63
C MET A 66 7.83 -22.02 12.86
N MET A 67 8.91 -21.41 13.30
CA MET A 67 8.88 -20.45 14.41
C MET A 67 8.67 -19.04 13.87
N GLU A 68 7.85 -18.27 14.57
CA GLU A 68 7.66 -16.86 14.29
C GLU A 68 9.01 -16.13 14.34
N MET A 69 9.24 -15.20 13.41
CA MET A 69 10.39 -14.32 13.46
C MET A 69 10.27 -13.43 14.70
N ASN A 70 11.32 -13.37 15.50
CA ASN A 70 11.33 -12.80 16.85
C ASN A 70 11.26 -11.27 16.87
N PHE A 71 10.24 -10.71 16.18
CA PHE A 71 9.96 -9.27 16.18
C PHE A 71 8.85 -8.89 17.17
N ALA A 72 8.01 -9.85 17.56
CA ALA A 72 6.81 -9.59 18.35
C ALA A 72 7.12 -9.01 19.75
N GLU A 73 8.28 -9.35 20.34
CA GLU A 73 8.67 -8.84 21.64
C GLU A 73 9.13 -7.37 21.59
N ASP A 74 9.68 -6.94 20.45
CA ASP A 74 10.33 -5.63 20.28
C ASP A 74 9.49 -4.65 19.46
N VAL A 75 8.52 -5.12 18.71
CA VAL A 75 7.74 -4.31 17.76
C VAL A 75 6.25 -4.33 18.10
N VAL A 76 5.70 -3.16 18.36
CA VAL A 76 4.27 -2.98 18.59
C VAL A 76 3.67 -2.27 17.38
N ILE A 77 2.78 -2.97 16.66
CA ILE A 77 2.06 -2.42 15.51
C ILE A 77 0.69 -1.94 15.97
N ARG A 78 0.28 -0.77 15.50
CA ARG A 78 -1.02 -0.16 15.77
C ARG A 78 -1.75 0.14 14.47
N GLU A 79 -3.05 0.29 14.58
CA GLU A 79 -3.87 0.74 13.46
C GLU A 79 -3.34 2.07 12.89
N GLY A 80 -3.14 2.11 11.57
CA GLY A 80 -2.58 3.25 10.84
C GLY A 80 -1.06 3.29 10.78
N ASP A 81 -0.35 2.33 11.38
CA ASP A 81 1.09 2.23 11.23
C ASP A 81 1.45 1.79 9.80
N LEU A 82 2.55 2.33 9.30
CA LEU A 82 3.16 1.94 8.02
C LEU A 82 4.46 1.19 8.29
N ILE A 83 4.53 -0.04 7.80
CA ILE A 83 5.73 -0.88 7.89
C ILE A 83 6.40 -0.89 6.53
N LEU A 84 7.66 -0.49 6.45
CA LEU A 84 8.47 -0.52 5.24
C LEU A 84 9.56 -1.58 5.36
N ILE A 85 9.52 -2.57 4.47
CA ILE A 85 10.56 -3.60 4.35
C ILE A 85 11.39 -3.33 3.11
N SER A 86 12.67 -3.02 3.30
CA SER A 86 13.61 -2.77 2.21
C SER A 86 14.71 -3.83 2.16
N GLY A 87 15.30 -4.00 1.00
CA GLY A 87 16.39 -4.96 0.80
C GLY A 87 16.75 -5.11 -0.68
N MET A 88 17.89 -5.72 -0.95
CA MET A 88 18.33 -6.00 -2.32
C MET A 88 17.35 -6.91 -3.07
N SER A 89 17.40 -6.87 -4.38
CA SER A 89 16.61 -7.77 -5.22
C SER A 89 16.92 -9.24 -4.89
N ASN A 90 15.91 -10.10 -4.94
CA ASN A 90 16.01 -11.55 -4.66
C ASN A 90 16.36 -11.93 -3.20
N PHE A 91 16.30 -11.00 -2.24
CA PHE A 91 16.51 -11.28 -0.82
C PHE A 91 15.21 -11.57 -0.04
N GLY A 92 14.20 -12.10 -0.70
CA GLY A 92 13.02 -12.66 -0.03
C GLY A 92 11.93 -11.66 0.38
N LYS A 93 11.96 -10.39 -0.05
CA LYS A 93 10.92 -9.40 0.30
C LYS A 93 9.50 -9.90 0.01
N THR A 94 9.29 -10.42 -1.20
CA THR A 94 8.00 -11.02 -1.60
C THR A 94 7.63 -12.21 -0.72
N ALA A 95 8.60 -13.06 -0.33
CA ALA A 95 8.35 -14.17 0.56
C ALA A 95 7.89 -13.71 1.96
N VAL A 96 8.50 -12.64 2.48
CA VAL A 96 8.07 -12.02 3.75
C VAL A 96 6.66 -11.44 3.61
N CYS A 97 6.34 -10.74 2.53
CA CYS A 97 4.99 -10.20 2.28
C CYS A 97 3.93 -11.30 2.23
N LEU A 98 4.18 -12.38 1.50
CA LEU A 98 3.24 -13.52 1.38
C LEU A 98 3.11 -14.28 2.71
N ASN A 99 4.20 -14.46 3.42
CA ASN A 99 4.19 -15.10 4.74
C ASN A 99 3.37 -14.26 5.73
N PHE A 100 3.61 -12.94 5.77
CA PHE A 100 2.80 -12.05 6.61
C PHE A 100 1.31 -12.05 6.23
N CYS A 101 1.00 -12.14 4.94
CA CYS A 101 -0.36 -12.32 4.44
C CYS A 101 -0.98 -13.61 4.99
N GLY A 102 -0.26 -14.72 4.87
CA GLY A 102 -0.70 -16.04 5.34
C GLY A 102 -0.89 -16.12 6.85
N GLU A 103 0.06 -15.61 7.63
CA GLU A 103 -0.05 -15.58 9.09
C GLU A 103 -1.26 -14.77 9.61
N ASN A 104 -1.71 -13.79 8.84
CA ASN A 104 -2.85 -12.95 9.18
C ASN A 104 -4.07 -13.20 8.28
N ILE A 105 -4.18 -14.39 7.71
CA ILE A 105 -5.20 -14.72 6.71
C ILE A 105 -6.63 -14.56 7.24
N ASP A 106 -6.86 -14.80 8.51
CA ASP A 106 -8.17 -14.65 9.16
C ASP A 106 -8.64 -13.20 9.24
N LYS A 107 -7.73 -12.24 9.10
CA LYS A 107 -8.05 -10.81 9.02
C LYS A 107 -8.40 -10.36 7.60
N ARG A 108 -8.42 -11.30 6.64
CA ARG A 108 -8.74 -11.07 5.23
C ARG A 108 -7.93 -9.90 4.66
N PRO A 109 -6.59 -10.00 4.60
CA PRO A 109 -5.72 -8.94 4.11
C PRO A 109 -5.95 -8.65 2.63
N VAL A 110 -5.49 -7.46 2.20
CA VAL A 110 -5.47 -7.06 0.79
C VAL A 110 -4.02 -7.08 0.33
N LEU A 111 -3.75 -7.90 -0.67
CA LEU A 111 -2.43 -8.03 -1.30
C LEU A 111 -2.42 -7.27 -2.62
N MET A 112 -1.48 -6.35 -2.77
CA MET A 112 -1.29 -5.52 -3.97
C MET A 112 0.09 -5.78 -4.57
N GLY A 113 0.13 -5.99 -5.86
CA GLY A 113 1.39 -6.18 -6.58
C GLY A 113 1.19 -6.58 -8.02
N ASN A 114 2.14 -6.21 -8.86
CA ASN A 114 2.07 -6.45 -10.30
C ASN A 114 2.67 -7.80 -10.72
N GLU A 115 3.42 -8.48 -9.84
CA GLU A 115 4.08 -9.76 -10.14
C GLU A 115 3.17 -10.98 -9.95
N TYR A 116 2.04 -10.80 -9.28
CA TYR A 116 1.15 -11.90 -8.90
C TYR A 116 0.20 -12.32 -9.98
N THR A 117 -0.08 -11.43 -10.94
CA THR A 117 -1.06 -11.66 -11.99
C THR A 117 -0.48 -11.40 -13.37
N THR A 118 -1.08 -12.06 -14.36
CA THR A 118 -0.86 -11.79 -15.79
C THR A 118 -2.19 -11.57 -16.48
N LEU A 119 -2.17 -10.87 -17.61
CA LEU A 119 -3.36 -10.62 -18.41
C LEU A 119 -3.52 -11.72 -19.45
N VAL A 120 -4.64 -12.44 -19.40
CA VAL A 120 -5.01 -13.47 -20.38
C VAL A 120 -6.43 -13.15 -20.88
N ASP A 121 -6.59 -12.97 -22.16
CA ASP A 121 -7.87 -12.64 -22.81
C ASP A 121 -8.62 -11.48 -22.16
N GLY A 122 -7.88 -10.45 -21.72
CA GLY A 122 -8.43 -9.26 -21.08
C GLY A 122 -8.76 -9.42 -19.58
N ASN A 123 -8.53 -10.59 -19.00
CA ASN A 123 -8.76 -10.85 -17.58
C ASN A 123 -7.42 -11.04 -16.85
N TYR A 124 -7.33 -10.54 -15.62
CA TYR A 124 -6.21 -10.84 -14.75
C TYR A 124 -6.36 -12.24 -14.16
N VAL A 125 -5.32 -13.05 -14.32
CA VAL A 125 -5.23 -14.40 -13.73
C VAL A 125 -3.95 -14.52 -12.90
N PRO A 126 -3.97 -15.31 -11.81
CA PRO A 126 -2.77 -15.56 -11.02
C PRO A 126 -1.65 -16.18 -11.85
N THR A 127 -0.41 -15.76 -11.64
CA THR A 127 0.74 -16.37 -12.31
C THR A 127 1.05 -17.74 -11.70
N PRO A 128 1.56 -18.73 -12.49
CA PRO A 128 1.98 -20.02 -11.96
C PRO A 128 3.01 -19.89 -10.82
N ARG A 129 3.92 -18.92 -10.94
CA ARG A 129 4.92 -18.63 -9.91
C ARG A 129 4.29 -18.16 -8.59
N PHE A 130 3.25 -17.36 -8.67
CA PHE A 130 2.51 -16.93 -7.49
C PHE A 130 1.80 -18.11 -6.83
N MET A 131 1.07 -18.91 -7.62
CA MET A 131 0.39 -20.10 -7.11
C MET A 131 1.37 -21.07 -6.43
N SER A 132 2.52 -21.37 -7.04
CA SER A 132 3.54 -22.23 -6.43
C SER A 132 4.08 -21.70 -5.11
N ARG A 133 4.11 -20.37 -4.93
CA ARG A 133 4.52 -19.76 -3.65
C ARG A 133 3.44 -19.94 -2.56
N LEU A 134 2.17 -19.85 -2.95
CA LEU A 134 1.06 -20.11 -2.01
C LEU A 134 1.04 -21.60 -1.62
N ASP A 135 1.19 -22.49 -2.59
CA ASP A 135 1.25 -23.94 -2.37
C ASP A 135 2.41 -24.35 -1.45
N ALA A 136 3.54 -23.64 -1.51
CA ALA A 136 4.69 -23.89 -0.63
C ALA A 136 4.45 -23.48 0.83
N MET A 137 3.39 -22.75 1.11
CA MET A 137 2.94 -22.39 2.46
C MET A 137 1.76 -23.27 2.86
N ASP A 138 2.00 -24.58 2.98
CA ASP A 138 1.01 -25.62 3.22
C ASP A 138 0.31 -25.54 4.59
N TRP A 139 0.86 -24.73 5.50
CA TRP A 139 0.24 -24.42 6.80
C TRP A 139 -0.83 -23.32 6.74
N VAL A 140 -1.01 -22.66 5.58
CA VAL A 140 -1.98 -21.56 5.39
C VAL A 140 -3.21 -22.06 4.65
N GLU A 141 -4.37 -21.89 5.25
CA GLU A 141 -5.65 -22.13 4.59
C GLU A 141 -6.06 -20.90 3.77
N TRP A 142 -5.65 -20.83 2.50
CA TRP A 142 -5.89 -19.71 1.61
C TRP A 142 -7.34 -19.49 1.21
N VAL A 143 -8.16 -20.54 1.31
CA VAL A 143 -9.59 -20.50 0.98
C VAL A 143 -10.44 -20.90 2.19
N ASP A 144 -11.67 -20.44 2.23
CA ASP A 144 -12.64 -20.83 3.24
C ASP A 144 -13.36 -22.15 2.87
N VAL A 145 -14.28 -22.58 3.72
CA VAL A 145 -15.04 -23.83 3.54
C VAL A 145 -15.91 -23.84 2.27
N ASP A 146 -16.24 -22.65 1.76
CA ASP A 146 -17.01 -22.46 0.53
C ASP A 146 -16.10 -22.23 -0.70
N SER A 147 -14.80 -22.46 -0.56
CA SER A 147 -13.77 -22.25 -1.58
C SER A 147 -13.60 -20.79 -2.02
N ASN A 148 -13.96 -19.81 -1.20
CA ASN A 148 -13.67 -18.41 -1.47
C ASN A 148 -12.31 -18.04 -0.90
N ASP A 149 -11.60 -17.14 -1.59
CA ASP A 149 -10.33 -16.62 -1.15
C ASP A 149 -10.46 -15.89 0.20
N LYS A 150 -9.60 -16.22 1.15
CA LYS A 150 -9.52 -15.54 2.45
C LYS A 150 -8.74 -14.21 2.38
N PHE A 151 -8.21 -13.83 1.24
CA PHE A 151 -7.54 -12.55 0.99
C PHE A 151 -8.05 -11.92 -0.31
N THR A 152 -7.77 -10.64 -0.51
CA THR A 152 -8.09 -9.95 -1.75
C THR A 152 -6.81 -9.66 -2.51
N LEU A 153 -6.70 -10.11 -3.75
CA LEU A 153 -5.60 -9.80 -4.65
C LEU A 153 -5.99 -8.67 -5.59
N LEU A 154 -5.26 -7.55 -5.53
CA LEU A 154 -5.45 -6.41 -6.41
C LEU A 154 -4.23 -6.27 -7.35
N PRO A 155 -4.41 -6.35 -8.67
CA PRO A 155 -3.33 -6.24 -9.67
C PRO A 155 -2.88 -4.79 -9.87
N VAL A 156 -2.56 -4.10 -8.78
CA VAL A 156 -2.14 -2.69 -8.78
C VAL A 156 -0.68 -2.58 -9.20
N ARG A 157 -0.36 -1.59 -10.04
CA ARG A 157 1.00 -1.33 -10.57
C ARG A 157 1.55 0.03 -10.15
N GLU A 158 0.69 0.99 -9.91
CA GLU A 158 1.01 2.38 -9.56
C GLU A 158 -0.15 2.96 -8.73
N ASP A 159 0.05 4.13 -8.17
CA ASP A 159 -0.97 4.85 -7.39
C ASP A 159 -1.60 4.03 -6.25
N TYR A 160 -0.80 3.19 -5.60
CA TYR A 160 -1.24 2.28 -4.54
C TYR A 160 -2.07 2.97 -3.45
N ALA A 161 -1.81 4.24 -3.17
CA ALA A 161 -2.55 5.01 -2.18
C ALA A 161 -4.05 5.15 -2.50
N GLU A 162 -4.42 5.09 -3.79
CA GLU A 162 -5.82 5.16 -4.24
C GLU A 162 -6.56 3.83 -4.04
N HIS A 163 -5.82 2.75 -3.82
CA HIS A 163 -6.34 1.39 -3.70
C HIS A 163 -6.32 0.86 -2.26
N ILE A 164 -5.89 1.66 -1.29
CA ILE A 164 -5.90 1.29 0.12
C ILE A 164 -7.33 1.03 0.57
N VAL A 165 -7.58 -0.17 1.08
CA VAL A 165 -8.86 -0.56 1.65
C VAL A 165 -8.85 -0.22 3.14
N LYS A 166 -9.78 0.64 3.55
CA LYS A 166 -9.93 1.05 4.95
C LYS A 166 -10.25 -0.15 5.84
N ASP A 167 -9.75 -0.13 7.07
CA ASP A 167 -9.98 -1.15 8.09
C ASP A 167 -9.48 -2.56 7.69
N LYS A 168 -8.48 -2.61 6.80
CA LYS A 168 -7.82 -3.83 6.34
C LYS A 168 -6.30 -3.73 6.48
N ILE A 169 -5.65 -4.87 6.59
CA ILE A 169 -4.22 -5.00 6.38
C ILE A 169 -3.98 -4.88 4.88
N ASN A 170 -3.27 -3.84 4.46
CA ASN A 170 -2.90 -3.63 3.07
C ASN A 170 -1.43 -3.97 2.91
N ILE A 171 -1.13 -4.98 2.13
CA ILE A 171 0.22 -5.46 1.86
C ILE A 171 0.56 -5.07 0.43
N ILE A 172 1.57 -4.21 0.27
CA ILE A 172 2.02 -3.73 -1.05
C ILE A 172 3.39 -4.35 -1.32
N ASP A 173 3.45 -5.27 -2.27
CA ASP A 173 4.71 -5.87 -2.69
C ASP A 173 5.22 -5.15 -3.93
N TRP A 174 6.45 -4.63 -3.80
CA TRP A 174 7.16 -3.90 -4.83
C TRP A 174 6.63 -2.50 -5.14
N ILE A 175 7.11 -1.52 -4.40
CA ILE A 175 6.97 -0.10 -4.77
C ILE A 175 8.19 0.30 -5.62
N ASN A 176 7.98 0.63 -6.89
CA ASN A 176 8.99 1.30 -7.71
C ASN A 176 9.05 2.77 -7.30
N VAL A 177 10.20 3.21 -6.84
CA VAL A 177 10.49 4.61 -6.49
C VAL A 177 11.19 5.30 -7.66
#